data_ae01eaacf2ebf32a73ddbcd9a9d61333
#
_entry.id   ae01eaacf2ebf32a73ddbcd9a9d61333
#
_cell.length_a   1.000
_cell.length_b   1.000
_cell.length_c   1.000
_cell.angle_alpha   90.00
_cell.angle_beta   90.00
_cell.angle_gamma   90.00
#
_symmetry.space_group_name_H-M   'P 1'
#
loop_
_entity.id
_entity.type
_entity.pdbx_description
1 polymer ?
#
loop_
_entity_poly.entity_id
_entity_poly.type
_entity_poly.pdbx_seq_one_letter_code
_entity_poly.pdbx_strand_id
1 'polypeptide(L)'
;VQPGLGLRQDRYSPRIERFFVLNPDLADACLAMPYFETRARAAKYATLFRLPRLLSDPDPAVRAMAVLRLPAAQAMACRHDPDRAVRIAVAHRLPAPDLAPLCDDADPAVRAVVARRAEPGLLPLLLSDPDPEVRALVAARIGEAWLDRFVLDADPLVRRAAARRRPGPFAADPDFRVRHAVAETAGPDILRRLMGDGEDIIRETAAARLAEEESTDAG
;
A
#
# COMPACT_ATOMS: atom_id res chain seq x y z
N VAL A 1 -27.96 5.24 20.05
CA VAL A 1 -26.62 5.54 19.50
C VAL A 1 -26.36 7.01 19.75
N GLN A 2 -25.49 7.35 20.71
CA GLN A 2 -25.11 8.75 20.96
C GLN A 2 -23.97 9.15 20.02
N PRO A 3 -24.15 10.11 19.12
CA PRO A 3 -23.08 10.68 18.32
C PRO A 3 -22.31 11.67 19.21
N GLY A 4 -21.11 11.36 19.60
CA GLY A 4 -20.26 12.27 20.36
C GLY A 4 -19.06 11.65 21.09
N LEU A 5 -18.99 10.33 21.19
CA LEU A 5 -17.90 9.64 21.89
C LEU A 5 -16.60 9.51 21.06
N GLY A 6 -16.68 9.50 19.73
CA GLY A 6 -15.51 9.36 18.87
C GLY A 6 -14.52 10.52 18.92
N LEU A 7 -15.00 11.75 19.05
CA LEU A 7 -14.15 12.96 19.08
C LEU A 7 -13.42 13.19 20.41
N ARG A 8 -13.84 12.51 21.49
CA ARG A 8 -13.15 12.62 22.79
C ARG A 8 -11.97 11.68 22.92
N GLN A 9 -11.98 10.54 22.23
CA GLN A 9 -10.89 9.56 22.26
C GLN A 9 -9.62 10.08 21.57
N ASP A 10 -9.75 10.79 20.45
CA ASP A 10 -8.62 11.39 19.72
C ASP A 10 -7.80 12.42 20.52
N ARG A 11 -8.35 13.00 21.56
CA ARG A 11 -7.64 13.99 22.38
C ARG A 11 -6.69 13.39 23.42
N TYR A 12 -6.93 12.15 23.84
CA TYR A 12 -6.10 11.50 24.85
C TYR A 12 -4.88 10.78 24.22
N SER A 13 -5.02 10.23 23.03
CA SER A 13 -3.96 9.48 22.35
C SER A 13 -2.64 10.28 22.19
N PRO A 14 -2.63 11.54 21.74
CA PRO A 14 -1.40 12.34 21.67
C PRO A 14 -0.79 12.65 23.05
N ARG A 15 -1.63 12.78 24.08
CA ARG A 15 -1.14 13.03 25.45
C ARG A 15 -0.48 11.79 26.04
N ILE A 16 -1.08 10.61 25.83
CA ILE A 16 -0.52 9.33 26.25
C ILE A 16 0.81 9.08 25.51
N GLU A 17 0.86 9.33 24.22
CA GLU A 17 2.09 9.23 23.42
C GLU A 17 3.20 10.12 24.01
N ARG A 18 2.89 11.40 24.24
CA ARG A 18 3.86 12.35 24.82
C ARG A 18 4.34 11.92 26.21
N PHE A 19 3.46 11.33 27.01
CA PHE A 19 3.83 10.80 28.33
C PHE A 19 4.93 9.75 28.20
N PHE A 20 4.78 8.76 27.29
CA PHE A 20 5.77 7.71 27.10
C PHE A 20 7.05 8.18 26.40
N VAL A 21 6.96 9.20 25.54
CA VAL A 21 8.17 9.84 25.00
C VAL A 21 9.05 10.41 26.12
N LEU A 22 8.41 11.01 27.16
CA LEU A 22 9.12 11.61 28.27
C LEU A 22 9.50 10.60 29.38
N ASN A 23 8.77 9.48 29.48
CA ASN A 23 8.91 8.49 30.54
C ASN A 23 8.91 7.07 29.97
N PRO A 24 9.87 6.70 29.09
CA PRO A 24 9.88 5.38 28.45
C PRO A 24 10.01 4.23 29.45
N ASP A 25 10.68 4.46 30.57
CA ASP A 25 10.92 3.44 31.63
C ASP A 25 9.62 2.99 32.30
N LEU A 26 8.55 3.79 32.24
CA LEU A 26 7.24 3.44 32.80
C LEU A 26 6.41 2.54 31.85
N ALA A 27 6.85 2.33 30.59
CA ALA A 27 6.08 1.63 29.60
C ALA A 27 5.76 0.18 30.01
N ASP A 28 6.74 -0.56 30.53
CA ASP A 28 6.56 -1.94 30.96
C ASP A 28 5.50 -2.10 32.07
N ALA A 29 5.45 -1.15 33.01
CA ALA A 29 4.45 -1.15 34.07
C ALA A 29 3.04 -0.85 33.53
N CYS A 30 2.94 -0.06 32.46
CA CYS A 30 1.66 0.34 31.87
C CYS A 30 1.05 -0.70 30.91
N LEU A 31 1.74 -1.80 30.59
CA LEU A 31 1.23 -2.86 29.72
C LEU A 31 0.04 -3.64 30.29
N ALA A 32 -0.26 -3.50 31.57
CA ALA A 32 -1.40 -4.15 32.24
C ALA A 32 -2.53 -3.16 32.61
N MET A 33 -2.45 -1.91 32.17
CA MET A 33 -3.50 -0.91 32.46
C MET A 33 -4.83 -1.29 31.82
N PRO A 34 -5.97 -0.98 32.45
CA PRO A 34 -7.30 -1.32 31.94
C PRO A 34 -7.59 -0.71 30.57
N TYR A 35 -7.13 0.50 30.34
CA TYR A 35 -7.41 1.27 29.14
C TYR A 35 -6.51 0.83 27.98
N PHE A 36 -7.09 0.33 26.89
CA PHE A 36 -6.38 -0.28 25.78
C PHE A 36 -5.42 0.69 25.07
N GLU A 37 -5.79 1.99 24.91
CA GLU A 37 -4.90 2.97 24.28
C GLU A 37 -3.61 3.16 25.08
N THR A 38 -3.71 3.13 26.42
CA THR A 38 -2.52 3.18 27.27
C THR A 38 -1.64 1.97 27.03
N ARG A 39 -2.22 0.73 26.96
CA ARG A 39 -1.46 -0.48 26.67
C ARG A 39 -0.82 -0.43 25.28
N ALA A 40 -1.58 0.00 24.25
CA ALA A 40 -1.08 0.10 22.88
C ALA A 40 0.06 1.11 22.75
N ARG A 41 -0.05 2.28 23.40
CA ARG A 41 1.03 3.28 23.40
C ARG A 41 2.22 2.82 24.24
N ALA A 42 1.99 2.22 25.40
CA ALA A 42 3.06 1.61 26.19
C ALA A 42 3.81 0.54 25.40
N ALA A 43 3.11 -0.32 24.65
CA ALA A 43 3.73 -1.34 23.82
C ALA A 43 4.75 -0.78 22.82
N LYS A 44 4.60 0.46 22.36
CA LYS A 44 5.54 1.14 21.48
C LYS A 44 6.91 1.41 22.14
N TYR A 45 6.94 1.57 23.45
CA TYR A 45 8.16 1.93 24.22
C TYR A 45 8.65 0.80 25.11
N ALA A 46 7.81 -0.20 25.42
CA ALA A 46 8.13 -1.31 26.29
C ALA A 46 9.31 -2.14 25.82
N THR A 47 9.92 -2.89 26.74
CA THR A 47 11.00 -3.82 26.41
C THR A 47 10.49 -4.98 25.54
N LEU A 48 11.30 -5.42 24.57
CA LEU A 48 10.92 -6.49 23.64
C LEU A 48 10.53 -7.79 24.36
N PHE A 49 11.15 -8.06 25.49
CA PHE A 49 10.87 -9.25 26.30
C PHE A 49 9.42 -9.28 26.83
N ARG A 50 8.79 -8.12 27.02
CA ARG A 50 7.41 -8.01 27.54
C ARG A 50 6.35 -8.13 26.46
N LEU A 51 6.68 -7.90 25.20
CA LEU A 51 5.72 -7.79 24.09
C LEU A 51 5.02 -9.10 23.70
N PRO A 52 5.64 -10.31 23.77
CA PRO A 52 4.98 -11.53 23.32
C PRO A 52 3.64 -11.81 24.03
N ARG A 53 3.50 -11.45 25.29
CA ARG A 53 2.23 -11.59 26.03
C ARG A 53 1.10 -10.73 25.47
N LEU A 54 1.43 -9.63 24.78
CA LEU A 54 0.44 -8.73 24.19
C LEU A 54 -0.15 -9.28 22.89
N LEU A 55 0.39 -10.33 22.30
CA LEU A 55 -0.19 -11.00 21.13
C LEU A 55 -1.56 -11.65 21.44
N SER A 56 -1.87 -11.85 22.72
CA SER A 56 -3.17 -12.34 23.20
C SER A 56 -4.02 -11.24 23.85
N ASP A 57 -3.67 -9.96 23.69
CA ASP A 57 -4.46 -8.87 24.25
C ASP A 57 -5.87 -8.86 23.62
N PRO A 58 -6.94 -8.63 24.39
CA PRO A 58 -8.29 -8.55 23.85
C PRO A 58 -8.45 -7.47 22.78
N ASP A 59 -7.68 -6.38 22.86
CA ASP A 59 -7.77 -5.27 21.93
C ASP A 59 -6.81 -5.42 20.73
N PRO A 60 -7.30 -5.35 19.50
CA PRO A 60 -6.48 -5.53 18.30
C PRO A 60 -5.41 -4.45 18.11
N ALA A 61 -5.64 -3.22 18.59
CA ALA A 61 -4.64 -2.15 18.50
C ALA A 61 -3.39 -2.46 19.35
N VAL A 62 -3.58 -3.12 20.50
CA VAL A 62 -2.48 -3.57 21.36
C VAL A 62 -1.73 -4.72 20.68
N ARG A 63 -2.46 -5.72 20.13
CA ARG A 63 -1.84 -6.83 19.39
C ARG A 63 -1.05 -6.32 18.19
N ALA A 64 -1.62 -5.44 17.38
CA ALA A 64 -0.96 -4.86 16.22
C ALA A 64 0.33 -4.12 16.58
N MET A 65 0.31 -3.34 17.68
CA MET A 65 1.51 -2.64 18.14
C MET A 65 2.61 -3.60 18.58
N ALA A 66 2.25 -4.70 19.26
CA ALA A 66 3.21 -5.72 19.62
C ALA A 66 3.82 -6.40 18.37
N VAL A 67 2.99 -6.75 17.39
CA VAL A 67 3.42 -7.34 16.10
C VAL A 67 4.43 -6.45 15.40
N LEU A 68 4.20 -5.14 15.32
CA LEU A 68 5.10 -4.20 14.63
C LEU A 68 6.50 -4.15 15.23
N ARG A 69 6.65 -4.49 16.50
CA ARG A 69 7.92 -4.43 17.22
C ARG A 69 8.63 -5.77 17.36
N LEU A 70 7.88 -6.86 17.37
CA LEU A 70 8.42 -8.21 17.57
C LEU A 70 9.25 -8.68 16.37
N PRO A 71 10.17 -9.64 16.57
CA PRO A 71 10.85 -10.30 15.46
C PRO A 71 9.87 -10.93 14.46
N ALA A 72 10.24 -10.98 13.18
CA ALA A 72 9.39 -11.44 12.09
C ALA A 72 8.80 -12.85 12.34
N ALA A 73 9.58 -13.78 12.91
CA ALA A 73 9.10 -15.12 13.24
C ALA A 73 7.94 -15.13 14.24
N GLN A 74 7.95 -14.20 15.21
CA GLN A 74 6.85 -14.07 16.19
C GLN A 74 5.66 -13.31 15.56
N ALA A 75 5.92 -12.30 14.74
CA ALA A 75 4.88 -11.58 14.00
C ALA A 75 4.11 -12.53 13.07
N MET A 76 4.77 -13.45 12.38
CA MET A 76 4.17 -14.44 11.49
C MET A 76 3.10 -15.32 12.20
N ALA A 77 3.24 -15.57 13.50
CA ALA A 77 2.23 -16.33 14.26
C ALA A 77 0.85 -15.63 14.25
N CYS A 78 0.81 -14.30 14.06
CA CYS A 78 -0.42 -13.51 14.00
C CYS A 78 -0.99 -13.33 12.57
N ARG A 79 -0.49 -14.06 11.56
CA ARG A 79 -0.98 -13.94 10.17
C ARG A 79 -2.45 -14.30 9.98
N HIS A 80 -3.03 -15.02 10.92
CA HIS A 80 -4.45 -15.43 10.94
C HIS A 80 -5.24 -14.73 12.05
N ASP A 81 -4.74 -13.60 12.57
CA ASP A 81 -5.49 -12.82 13.58
C ASP A 81 -6.88 -12.46 13.03
N PRO A 82 -7.96 -12.55 13.82
CA PRO A 82 -9.30 -12.19 13.37
C PRO A 82 -9.41 -10.74 12.91
N ASP A 83 -8.60 -9.84 13.48
CA ASP A 83 -8.62 -8.43 13.12
C ASP A 83 -7.65 -8.10 11.97
N ARG A 84 -8.17 -7.45 10.93
CA ARG A 84 -7.38 -7.06 9.76
C ARG A 84 -6.22 -6.11 10.08
N ALA A 85 -6.37 -5.23 11.09
CA ALA A 85 -5.31 -4.29 11.43
C ALA A 85 -4.08 -5.02 11.99
N VAL A 86 -4.28 -6.13 12.70
CA VAL A 86 -3.20 -7.00 13.16
C VAL A 86 -2.53 -7.70 11.97
N ARG A 87 -3.31 -8.25 11.02
CA ARG A 87 -2.76 -8.88 9.82
C ARG A 87 -2.02 -7.88 8.92
N ILE A 88 -2.52 -6.65 8.81
CA ILE A 88 -1.79 -5.53 8.15
C ILE A 88 -0.47 -5.25 8.86
N ALA A 89 -0.45 -5.23 10.20
CA ALA A 89 0.78 -5.06 10.97
C ALA A 89 1.78 -6.21 10.69
N VAL A 90 1.29 -7.45 10.57
CA VAL A 90 2.12 -8.59 10.14
C VAL A 90 2.71 -8.34 8.75
N ALA A 91 1.87 -7.96 7.78
CA ALA A 91 2.33 -7.66 6.42
C ALA A 91 3.38 -6.53 6.39
N HIS A 92 3.30 -5.54 7.28
CA HIS A 92 4.32 -4.50 7.41
C HIS A 92 5.59 -4.98 8.13
N ARG A 93 5.48 -5.93 9.03
CA ARG A 93 6.60 -6.39 9.86
C ARG A 93 7.47 -7.42 9.17
N LEU A 94 6.89 -8.26 8.34
CA LEU A 94 7.62 -9.32 7.64
C LEU A 94 8.61 -8.74 6.61
N PRO A 95 9.77 -9.38 6.40
CA PRO A 95 10.62 -9.09 5.26
C PRO A 95 9.93 -9.46 3.95
N ALA A 96 10.32 -8.82 2.85
CA ALA A 96 9.68 -8.99 1.53
C ALA A 96 9.60 -10.45 1.04
N PRO A 97 10.61 -11.32 1.23
CA PRO A 97 10.53 -12.72 0.81
C PRO A 97 9.48 -13.53 1.58
N ASP A 98 9.15 -13.14 2.81
CA ASP A 98 8.27 -13.89 3.70
C ASP A 98 6.78 -13.49 3.56
N LEU A 99 6.44 -12.67 2.57
CA LEU A 99 5.07 -12.15 2.37
C LEU A 99 4.15 -13.13 1.62
N ALA A 100 4.66 -14.18 1.00
CA ALA A 100 3.87 -15.14 0.23
C ALA A 100 2.63 -15.69 0.97
N PRO A 101 2.68 -16.03 2.28
CA PRO A 101 1.51 -16.54 3.01
C PRO A 101 0.36 -15.53 3.18
N LEU A 102 0.58 -14.25 2.86
CA LEU A 102 -0.43 -13.18 2.95
C LEU A 102 -0.98 -12.78 1.57
N CYS A 103 -0.54 -13.42 0.48
CA CYS A 103 -1.10 -13.16 -0.85
C CYS A 103 -2.58 -13.57 -0.96
N ASP A 104 -3.02 -14.55 -0.19
CA ASP A 104 -4.40 -15.07 -0.18
C ASP A 104 -5.22 -14.55 1.00
N ASP A 105 -4.79 -13.47 1.67
CA ASP A 105 -5.57 -12.91 2.78
C ASP A 105 -6.96 -12.49 2.31
N ALA A 106 -7.97 -12.75 3.13
CA ALA A 106 -9.36 -12.43 2.81
C ALA A 106 -9.58 -10.91 2.61
N ASP A 107 -8.79 -10.07 3.29
CA ASP A 107 -8.93 -8.61 3.23
C ASP A 107 -8.02 -8.00 2.15
N PRO A 108 -8.56 -7.26 1.17
CA PRO A 108 -7.77 -6.63 0.12
C PRO A 108 -6.75 -5.62 0.64
N ALA A 109 -6.98 -4.98 1.79
CA ALA A 109 -6.01 -4.06 2.37
C ALA A 109 -4.73 -4.76 2.82
N VAL A 110 -4.82 -6.01 3.30
CA VAL A 110 -3.64 -6.84 3.62
C VAL A 110 -2.89 -7.19 2.33
N ARG A 111 -3.62 -7.69 1.30
CA ARG A 111 -3.03 -8.03 -0.01
C ARG A 111 -2.41 -6.81 -0.70
N ALA A 112 -3.01 -5.61 -0.54
CA ALA A 112 -2.44 -4.36 -1.04
C ALA A 112 -1.10 -4.01 -0.38
N VAL A 113 -0.94 -4.26 0.92
CA VAL A 113 0.36 -4.11 1.60
C VAL A 113 1.37 -5.12 1.04
N VAL A 114 0.95 -6.37 0.80
CA VAL A 114 1.79 -7.37 0.14
C VAL A 114 2.23 -6.88 -1.25
N ALA A 115 1.28 -6.44 -2.09
CA ALA A 115 1.57 -5.93 -3.43
C ALA A 115 2.55 -4.75 -3.44
N ARG A 116 2.51 -3.87 -2.42
CA ARG A 116 3.45 -2.75 -2.26
C ARG A 116 4.84 -3.18 -1.82
N ARG A 117 4.96 -4.27 -1.05
CA ARG A 117 6.21 -4.62 -0.35
C ARG A 117 6.90 -5.86 -0.88
N ALA A 118 6.16 -6.79 -1.48
CA ALA A 118 6.68 -8.03 -2.00
C ALA A 118 7.79 -7.82 -3.03
N GLU A 119 8.70 -8.76 -3.13
CA GLU A 119 9.67 -8.81 -4.22
C GLU A 119 8.96 -9.05 -5.56
N PRO A 120 9.51 -8.58 -6.69
CA PRO A 120 8.90 -8.75 -8.00
C PRO A 120 8.52 -10.19 -8.34
N GLY A 121 9.28 -11.17 -7.83
CA GLY A 121 9.01 -12.59 -8.04
C GLY A 121 7.73 -13.12 -7.37
N LEU A 122 7.20 -12.43 -6.36
CA LEU A 122 5.93 -12.80 -5.71
C LEU A 122 4.71 -12.15 -6.36
N LEU A 123 4.88 -11.05 -7.09
CA LEU A 123 3.76 -10.30 -7.69
C LEU A 123 2.89 -11.13 -8.65
N PRO A 124 3.41 -12.13 -9.39
CA PRO A 124 2.56 -13.00 -10.21
C PRO A 124 1.45 -13.72 -9.44
N LEU A 125 1.58 -13.94 -8.12
CA LEU A 125 0.53 -14.52 -7.29
C LEU A 125 -0.70 -13.62 -7.15
N LEU A 126 -0.55 -12.30 -7.37
CA LEU A 126 -1.60 -11.30 -7.25
C LEU A 126 -2.08 -10.74 -8.61
N LEU A 127 -1.65 -11.32 -9.73
CA LEU A 127 -2.03 -10.86 -11.09
C LEU A 127 -3.53 -10.81 -11.32
N SER A 128 -4.26 -11.81 -10.80
CA SER A 128 -5.69 -11.97 -10.96
C SER A 128 -6.45 -11.67 -9.65
N ASP A 129 -5.90 -10.78 -8.82
CA ASP A 129 -6.56 -10.39 -7.57
C ASP A 129 -7.98 -9.87 -7.86
N PRO A 130 -9.00 -10.25 -7.07
CA PRO A 130 -10.35 -9.75 -7.26
C PRO A 130 -10.46 -8.23 -7.10
N ASP A 131 -9.59 -7.61 -6.30
CA ASP A 131 -9.58 -6.18 -6.04
C ASP A 131 -8.75 -5.42 -7.08
N PRO A 132 -9.32 -4.43 -7.80
CA PRO A 132 -8.61 -3.68 -8.82
C PRO A 132 -7.49 -2.80 -8.25
N GLU A 133 -7.58 -2.33 -7.00
CA GLU A 133 -6.49 -1.57 -6.38
C GLU A 133 -5.26 -2.45 -6.17
N VAL A 134 -5.45 -3.71 -5.77
CA VAL A 134 -4.36 -4.67 -5.64
C VAL A 134 -3.73 -4.95 -7.01
N ARG A 135 -4.55 -5.22 -8.05
CA ARG A 135 -4.04 -5.43 -9.41
C ARG A 135 -3.28 -4.22 -9.95
N ALA A 136 -3.77 -2.99 -9.69
CA ALA A 136 -3.08 -1.77 -10.10
C ALA A 136 -1.71 -1.62 -9.42
N LEU A 137 -1.60 -1.97 -8.13
CA LEU A 137 -0.33 -2.00 -7.41
C LEU A 137 0.63 -3.04 -8.00
N VAL A 138 0.10 -4.20 -8.40
CA VAL A 138 0.88 -5.23 -9.09
C VAL A 138 1.37 -4.71 -10.44
N ALA A 139 0.48 -4.14 -11.28
CA ALA A 139 0.83 -3.57 -12.59
C ALA A 139 1.91 -2.49 -12.50
N ALA A 140 1.88 -1.68 -11.42
CA ALA A 140 2.89 -0.64 -11.17
C ALA A 140 4.29 -1.18 -10.85
N ARG A 141 4.45 -2.47 -10.47
CA ARG A 141 5.71 -3.01 -9.94
C ARG A 141 6.21 -4.30 -10.61
N ILE A 142 5.34 -5.06 -11.21
CA ILE A 142 5.67 -6.36 -11.82
C ILE A 142 6.68 -6.22 -12.98
N GLY A 143 7.42 -7.29 -13.30
CA GLY A 143 8.34 -7.30 -14.44
C GLY A 143 7.63 -6.99 -15.77
N GLU A 144 8.32 -6.33 -16.71
CA GLU A 144 7.75 -5.86 -17.99
C GLU A 144 7.09 -6.97 -18.81
N ALA A 145 7.64 -8.18 -18.77
CA ALA A 145 7.09 -9.34 -19.48
C ALA A 145 5.64 -9.69 -19.08
N TRP A 146 5.16 -9.20 -17.95
CA TRP A 146 3.82 -9.43 -17.44
C TRP A 146 2.82 -8.32 -17.80
N LEU A 147 3.28 -7.14 -18.25
CA LEU A 147 2.43 -5.96 -18.45
C LEU A 147 1.32 -6.17 -19.47
N ASP A 148 1.54 -7.01 -20.48
CA ASP A 148 0.53 -7.33 -21.49
C ASP A 148 -0.72 -8.01 -20.91
N ARG A 149 -0.60 -8.63 -19.75
CA ARG A 149 -1.75 -9.24 -19.04
C ARG A 149 -2.81 -8.24 -18.60
N PHE A 150 -2.42 -6.97 -18.45
CA PHE A 150 -3.31 -5.91 -18.00
C PHE A 150 -3.96 -5.11 -19.15
N VAL A 151 -3.63 -5.37 -20.40
CA VAL A 151 -4.18 -4.62 -21.55
C VAL A 151 -5.70 -4.73 -21.63
N LEU A 152 -6.24 -5.89 -21.28
CA LEU A 152 -7.68 -6.17 -21.28
C LEU A 152 -8.28 -6.20 -19.86
N ASP A 153 -7.60 -5.64 -18.87
CA ASP A 153 -8.19 -5.56 -17.52
C ASP A 153 -9.47 -4.74 -17.54
N ALA A 154 -10.49 -5.22 -16.85
CA ALA A 154 -11.80 -4.56 -16.82
C ALA A 154 -11.73 -3.16 -16.21
N ASP A 155 -10.81 -2.93 -15.27
CA ASP A 155 -10.69 -1.67 -14.54
C ASP A 155 -9.67 -0.72 -15.19
N PRO A 156 -10.07 0.51 -15.58
CA PRO A 156 -9.17 1.48 -16.16
C PRO A 156 -8.05 1.92 -15.20
N LEU A 157 -8.21 1.81 -13.88
CA LEU A 157 -7.16 2.07 -12.92
C LEU A 157 -5.96 1.14 -13.13
N VAL A 158 -6.26 -0.14 -13.35
CA VAL A 158 -5.25 -1.18 -13.60
C VAL A 158 -4.54 -0.94 -14.92
N ARG A 159 -5.33 -0.70 -16.01
CA ARG A 159 -4.79 -0.40 -17.34
C ARG A 159 -3.91 0.86 -17.30
N ARG A 160 -4.34 1.90 -16.58
CA ARG A 160 -3.55 3.14 -16.40
C ARG A 160 -2.22 2.90 -15.69
N ALA A 161 -2.20 2.02 -14.67
CA ALA A 161 -0.96 1.68 -13.98
C ALA A 161 0.02 0.96 -14.90
N ALA A 162 -0.45 0.05 -15.75
CA ALA A 162 0.36 -0.66 -16.74
C ALA A 162 0.82 0.29 -17.87
N ALA A 163 -0.06 1.18 -18.34
CA ALA A 163 0.21 2.14 -19.42
C ALA A 163 1.39 3.07 -19.11
N ARG A 164 1.53 3.50 -17.86
CA ARG A 164 2.66 4.33 -17.41
C ARG A 164 4.02 3.65 -17.56
N ARG A 165 4.04 2.35 -17.60
CA ARG A 165 5.28 1.57 -17.71
C ARG A 165 5.54 1.03 -19.12
N ARG A 166 4.47 0.77 -19.88
CA ARG A 166 4.50 0.29 -21.25
C ARG A 166 3.38 0.93 -22.06
N PRO A 167 3.56 2.17 -22.53
CA PRO A 167 2.48 2.98 -23.10
C PRO A 167 1.92 2.43 -24.42
N GLY A 168 2.74 1.76 -25.25
CA GLY A 168 2.38 1.34 -26.63
C GLY A 168 1.02 0.64 -26.74
N PRO A 169 0.78 -0.47 -26.03
CA PRO A 169 -0.46 -1.22 -26.11
C PRO A 169 -1.72 -0.44 -25.70
N PHE A 170 -1.57 0.64 -24.93
CA PHE A 170 -2.65 1.42 -24.36
C PHE A 170 -2.92 2.75 -25.10
N ALA A 171 -2.21 3.03 -26.18
CA ALA A 171 -2.34 4.31 -26.90
C ALA A 171 -3.74 4.55 -27.51
N ALA A 172 -4.53 3.49 -27.70
CA ALA A 172 -5.91 3.55 -28.19
C ALA A 172 -6.93 3.05 -27.16
N ASP A 173 -6.62 3.13 -25.86
CA ASP A 173 -7.50 2.68 -24.78
C ASP A 173 -8.84 3.47 -24.82
N PRO A 174 -9.98 2.81 -24.60
CA PRO A 174 -11.28 3.51 -24.59
C PRO A 174 -11.39 4.57 -23.49
N ASP A 175 -10.69 4.41 -22.36
CA ASP A 175 -10.69 5.36 -21.25
C ASP A 175 -9.64 6.46 -21.48
N PHE A 176 -10.10 7.72 -21.52
CA PHE A 176 -9.22 8.87 -21.75
C PHE A 176 -8.13 9.03 -20.67
N ARG A 177 -8.39 8.60 -19.42
CA ARG A 177 -7.41 8.66 -18.31
C ARG A 177 -6.25 7.69 -18.53
N VAL A 178 -6.50 6.58 -19.22
CA VAL A 178 -5.45 5.64 -19.63
C VAL A 178 -4.63 6.25 -20.75
N ARG A 179 -5.29 6.81 -21.81
CA ARG A 179 -4.58 7.49 -22.90
C ARG A 179 -3.80 8.72 -22.42
N HIS A 180 -4.33 9.45 -21.43
CA HIS A 180 -3.58 10.55 -20.81
C HIS A 180 -2.31 10.04 -20.13
N ALA A 181 -2.38 8.93 -19.37
CA ALA A 181 -1.18 8.31 -18.78
C ALA A 181 -0.16 7.83 -19.84
N VAL A 182 -0.63 7.41 -21.02
CA VAL A 182 0.24 7.16 -22.18
C VAL A 182 0.92 8.45 -22.63
N ALA A 183 0.18 9.56 -22.77
CA ALA A 183 0.76 10.86 -23.16
C ALA A 183 1.82 11.36 -22.16
N GLU A 184 1.68 11.03 -20.87
CA GLU A 184 2.64 11.39 -19.82
C GLU A 184 3.99 10.63 -19.95
N THR A 185 4.04 9.47 -20.63
CA THR A 185 5.20 8.56 -20.55
C THR A 185 5.67 8.01 -21.89
N ALA A 186 4.89 8.17 -22.96
CA ALA A 186 5.22 7.62 -24.27
C ALA A 186 6.36 8.39 -24.96
N GLY A 187 7.04 7.71 -25.90
CA GLY A 187 8.01 8.33 -26.79
C GLY A 187 7.36 9.01 -27.99
N PRO A 188 8.18 9.75 -28.81
CA PRO A 188 7.73 10.66 -29.85
C PRO A 188 6.73 10.10 -30.85
N ASP A 189 6.89 8.86 -31.27
CA ASP A 189 6.01 8.25 -32.27
C ASP A 189 4.58 8.05 -31.78
N ILE A 190 4.42 7.72 -30.48
CA ILE A 190 3.10 7.58 -29.86
C ILE A 190 2.53 8.99 -29.59
N LEU A 191 3.35 9.92 -29.13
CA LEU A 191 2.94 11.31 -28.88
C LEU A 191 2.41 11.97 -30.14
N ARG A 192 3.08 11.81 -31.30
CA ARG A 192 2.59 12.34 -32.60
C ARG A 192 1.21 11.80 -32.96
N ARG A 193 0.91 10.54 -32.64
CA ARG A 193 -0.44 9.98 -32.84
C ARG A 193 -1.46 10.58 -31.89
N LEU A 194 -1.08 10.81 -30.65
CA LEU A 194 -1.96 11.39 -29.62
C LEU A 194 -2.25 12.89 -29.83
N MET A 195 -1.50 13.57 -30.71
CA MET A 195 -1.86 14.93 -31.19
C MET A 195 -3.22 14.98 -31.89
N GLY A 196 -3.72 13.84 -32.38
CA GLY A 196 -5.05 13.68 -32.97
C GLY A 196 -6.11 13.12 -32.03
N ASP A 197 -5.85 13.02 -30.72
CA ASP A 197 -6.81 12.47 -29.73
C ASP A 197 -8.07 13.34 -29.64
N GLY A 198 -9.20 12.72 -29.28
CA GLY A 198 -10.48 13.43 -29.09
C GLY A 198 -10.47 14.38 -27.89
N GLU A 199 -9.64 14.15 -26.91
CA GLU A 199 -9.57 14.90 -25.65
C GLU A 199 -8.48 15.99 -25.70
N ASP A 200 -8.84 17.25 -25.39
CA ASP A 200 -7.93 18.40 -25.41
C ASP A 200 -6.72 18.17 -24.52
N ILE A 201 -6.94 17.70 -23.29
CA ILE A 201 -5.87 17.48 -22.31
C ILE A 201 -4.81 16.48 -22.81
N ILE A 202 -5.19 15.49 -23.61
CA ILE A 202 -4.25 14.51 -24.17
C ILE A 202 -3.44 15.16 -25.29
N ARG A 203 -4.08 15.95 -26.19
CA ARG A 203 -3.39 16.67 -27.26
C ARG A 203 -2.38 17.67 -26.70
N GLU A 204 -2.80 18.45 -25.69
CA GLU A 204 -1.93 19.44 -25.03
C GLU A 204 -0.73 18.78 -24.34
N THR A 205 -0.98 17.66 -23.60
CA THR A 205 0.10 16.90 -22.95
C THR A 205 1.08 16.34 -23.98
N ALA A 206 0.57 15.77 -25.08
CA ALA A 206 1.42 15.24 -26.15
C ALA A 206 2.25 16.32 -26.82
N ALA A 207 1.67 17.49 -27.08
CA ALA A 207 2.35 18.63 -27.69
C ALA A 207 3.47 19.18 -26.79
N ALA A 208 3.16 19.38 -25.50
CA ALA A 208 4.15 19.84 -24.52
C ALA A 208 5.35 18.89 -24.41
N ARG A 209 5.08 17.59 -24.34
CA ARG A 209 6.12 16.55 -24.27
C ARG A 209 7.00 16.49 -25.51
N LEU A 210 6.41 16.62 -26.71
CA LEU A 210 7.18 16.65 -27.97
C LEU A 210 8.12 17.86 -28.03
N ALA A 211 7.65 19.03 -27.59
CA ALA A 211 8.46 20.24 -27.55
C ALA A 211 9.63 20.15 -26.55
N GLU A 212 9.44 19.47 -25.42
CA GLU A 212 10.49 19.21 -24.44
C GLU A 212 11.59 18.28 -25.02
N GLU A 213 11.20 17.21 -25.72
CA GLU A 213 12.13 16.26 -26.32
C GLU A 213 12.96 16.92 -27.43
N GLU A 214 12.32 17.74 -28.31
CA GLU A 214 13.01 18.47 -29.37
C GLU A 214 14.04 19.48 -28.82
N SER A 215 13.71 20.10 -27.66
CA SER A 215 14.62 21.03 -27.00
C SER A 215 15.83 20.33 -26.40
N THR A 216 15.68 19.06 -25.96
CA THR A 216 16.75 18.27 -25.35
C THR A 216 17.71 17.72 -26.40
N ASP A 217 17.22 17.39 -27.60
CA ASP A 217 18.04 16.87 -28.70
C ASP A 217 18.85 17.96 -29.43
N ALA A 218 18.48 19.25 -29.24
CA ALA A 218 19.14 20.39 -29.87
C ALA A 218 20.29 21.02 -29.04
N GLY A 219 20.52 20.57 -27.83
CA GLY A 219 21.57 21.08 -26.92
C GLY A 219 22.68 20.10 -26.66
#